data_670f02efd24fa0aee6edc4ce2f42636e
#
_entry.id   670f02efd24fa0aee6edc4ce2f42636e
#
_cell.length_a   1.000
_cell.length_b   1.000
_cell.length_c   1.000
_cell.angle_alpha   90.00
_cell.angle_beta   90.00
_cell.angle_gamma   90.00
#
_symmetry.space_group_name_H-M   'P 1'
#
loop_
_entity.id
_entity.type
_entity.pdbx_description
1 polymer ?
#
loop_
_entity_poly.entity_id
_entity_poly.type
_entity_poly.pdbx_seq_one_letter_code
_entity_poly.pdbx_strand_id
1 'polypeptide(L)'
;MRQVTPLRLGLLFCLLLLLPLVAHAQDDETFQVVRGNCTSDIQAGADDARTTRAPRRILRSYNNQWDASKTYPQLVILMEFSDTVFSNDRDYYDRLFNEPGFTDGKRANGSVADYFRAQSNGLFNPRFDIYGPVRINRAAKVGTDDDHGNELFYNATKQLLDSLSIDLSQYDWDGNGNVNQVIFVYAGLSGNIKGYEGFLWPSTGSFSTVKSNGYTINYFSSSSEKMTNKSYTGIGTICHEYSHCFGLPDIYPTDDNKGYSIVDEWDLMDGGNFTNRGWCPPSYTTLEKMLLGWYTPIELTEPTSVVDMKAISEGGDAYIIHHTNNEYLLLENRQFSGWDSYVPGNGLLIFHVDYNETDWHNNKVNNMKQQRRFSIVCADNMTYEGWEAAVPASDRYDDRNNHSIYMSTAPYPYVADGVTKDALTETTTPAAVMHNNNASGSRSLSKPITNIRMSEDGLISFDFMGGTETGIGSILASKQSTGYHNLQGQRIEAPGKGIYIKDGKKVIIK
;
A
#
# COMPACT_ATOMS: atom_id res chain seq x y z
N MET A 1 -38.16 -28.41 -37.72
CA MET A 1 -36.72 -28.31 -37.94
C MET A 1 -36.34 -26.82 -38.06
N ARG A 2 -35.84 -26.22 -36.99
CA ARG A 2 -35.22 -24.90 -36.99
C ARG A 2 -33.80 -25.08 -36.48
N GLN A 3 -32.82 -24.84 -37.29
CA GLN A 3 -31.41 -24.90 -36.95
C GLN A 3 -31.08 -23.75 -35.99
N VAL A 4 -30.48 -24.08 -34.87
CA VAL A 4 -29.86 -23.16 -33.92
C VAL A 4 -28.38 -23.09 -34.26
N THR A 5 -27.92 -21.93 -34.67
CA THR A 5 -26.52 -21.64 -34.93
C THR A 5 -25.78 -21.50 -33.61
N PRO A 6 -24.62 -22.12 -33.37
CA PRO A 6 -23.87 -21.92 -32.13
C PRO A 6 -23.11 -20.60 -32.18
N LEU A 7 -23.29 -19.81 -31.14
CA LEU A 7 -22.50 -18.64 -30.82
C LEU A 7 -21.03 -19.09 -30.59
N ARG A 8 -20.13 -18.52 -31.35
CA ARG A 8 -18.68 -18.73 -31.16
C ARG A 8 -18.23 -18.01 -29.90
N LEU A 9 -17.89 -18.80 -28.90
CA LEU A 9 -17.08 -18.36 -27.77
C LEU A 9 -15.67 -18.04 -28.32
N GLY A 10 -15.29 -16.76 -28.36
CA GLY A 10 -13.95 -16.35 -28.68
C GLY A 10 -13.02 -16.73 -27.55
N LEU A 11 -12.14 -17.68 -27.79
CA LEU A 11 -11.01 -17.97 -26.91
C LEU A 11 -10.08 -16.74 -26.93
N LEU A 12 -10.00 -16.04 -25.82
CA LEU A 12 -8.97 -15.06 -25.53
C LEU A 12 -7.66 -15.84 -25.29
N PHE A 13 -6.83 -15.99 -26.31
CA PHE A 13 -5.44 -16.40 -26.16
C PHE A 13 -4.63 -15.14 -25.84
N CYS A 14 -4.47 -14.82 -24.56
CA CYS A 14 -3.39 -13.95 -24.11
C CYS A 14 -2.06 -14.64 -24.43
N LEU A 15 -1.27 -14.00 -25.25
CA LEU A 15 0.14 -14.35 -25.45
C LEU A 15 0.88 -14.04 -24.13
N LEU A 16 0.94 -15.01 -23.24
CA LEU A 16 1.83 -14.99 -22.09
C LEU A 16 3.27 -15.07 -22.62
N LEU A 17 3.96 -13.95 -22.62
CA LEU A 17 5.41 -13.91 -22.61
C LEU A 17 5.88 -14.75 -21.42
N LEU A 18 6.61 -15.81 -21.73
CA LEU A 18 7.23 -16.73 -20.77
C LEU A 18 8.24 -15.98 -19.90
N LEU A 19 7.75 -15.29 -18.86
CA LEU A 19 8.56 -15.05 -17.69
C LEU A 19 8.61 -16.37 -16.90
N PRO A 20 9.74 -16.76 -16.31
CA PRO A 20 9.78 -17.96 -15.50
C PRO A 20 8.82 -17.80 -14.33
N LEU A 21 7.66 -18.43 -14.43
CA LEU A 21 6.82 -18.70 -13.28
C LEU A 21 7.67 -19.54 -12.32
N VAL A 22 8.20 -18.91 -11.28
CA VAL A 22 8.65 -19.63 -10.11
C VAL A 22 7.38 -20.20 -9.49
N ALA A 23 7.03 -21.41 -9.88
CA ALA A 23 5.97 -22.17 -9.25
C ALA A 23 6.38 -22.42 -7.80
N HIS A 24 5.93 -21.56 -6.89
CA HIS A 24 5.88 -21.89 -5.48
C HIS A 24 4.75 -22.90 -5.34
N ALA A 25 5.02 -24.04 -4.73
CA ALA A 25 3.98 -24.97 -4.33
C ALA A 25 3.04 -24.21 -3.39
N GLN A 26 1.91 -23.74 -3.92
CA GLN A 26 0.86 -23.09 -3.16
C GLN A 26 0.06 -24.19 -2.49
N ASP A 27 -0.12 -24.09 -1.16
CA ASP A 27 -1.25 -24.72 -0.51
C ASP A 27 -2.50 -24.05 -1.09
N ASP A 28 -3.32 -24.80 -1.82
CA ASP A 28 -4.52 -24.32 -2.57
C ASP A 28 -5.69 -23.92 -1.66
N GLU A 29 -5.44 -23.40 -0.47
CA GLU A 29 -6.50 -22.95 0.41
C GLU A 29 -6.87 -21.51 0.12
N THR A 30 -8.01 -21.30 -0.54
CA THR A 30 -8.63 -19.99 -0.68
C THR A 30 -9.31 -19.62 0.65
N PHE A 31 -9.15 -18.40 1.09
CA PHE A 31 -9.85 -17.89 2.27
C PHE A 31 -10.55 -16.58 1.93
N GLN A 32 -11.69 -16.36 2.57
CA GLN A 32 -12.44 -15.13 2.43
C GLN A 32 -12.25 -14.28 3.67
N VAL A 33 -11.74 -13.04 3.45
CA VAL A 33 -11.63 -12.03 4.50
C VAL A 33 -12.98 -11.38 4.70
N VAL A 34 -13.41 -11.28 5.96
CA VAL A 34 -14.51 -10.42 6.35
C VAL A 34 -13.88 -9.07 6.71
N ARG A 35 -14.26 -8.02 5.98
CA ARG A 35 -13.79 -6.67 6.25
C ARG A 35 -14.77 -5.98 7.17
N GLY A 36 -14.28 -5.32 8.16
CA GLY A 36 -15.00 -4.48 9.10
C GLY A 36 -14.09 -3.33 9.54
N ASN A 37 -14.56 -2.51 10.45
CA ASN A 37 -13.68 -1.53 11.07
C ASN A 37 -12.69 -2.28 11.97
N CYS A 38 -11.42 -2.37 11.56
CA CYS A 38 -10.38 -3.02 12.33
C CYS A 38 -9.87 -2.15 13.49
N THR A 39 -10.22 -0.88 13.51
CA THR A 39 -10.04 -0.05 14.70
C THR A 39 -11.18 -0.36 15.65
N SER A 40 -10.88 -0.88 16.86
CA SER A 40 -11.88 -0.99 17.90
C SER A 40 -12.50 0.38 18.11
N ASP A 41 -13.84 0.48 18.09
CA ASP A 41 -14.54 1.69 18.44
C ASP A 41 -13.95 2.18 19.77
N ILE A 42 -13.18 3.24 19.72
CA ILE A 42 -12.81 3.99 20.89
C ILE A 42 -14.11 4.65 21.30
N GLN A 43 -14.98 3.89 21.97
CA GLN A 43 -16.07 4.50 22.70
C GLN A 43 -15.40 5.44 23.69
N ALA A 44 -15.35 6.71 23.31
CA ALA A 44 -15.03 7.79 24.20
C ALA A 44 -15.97 7.61 25.39
N GLY A 45 -15.47 7.02 26.45
CA GLY A 45 -16.08 7.23 27.75
C GLY A 45 -16.22 8.75 27.88
N ALA A 46 -17.37 9.23 28.28
CA ALA A 46 -17.80 10.64 28.19
C ALA A 46 -16.85 11.67 28.80
N ASP A 47 -15.68 11.28 29.30
CA ASP A 47 -14.72 12.14 30.01
C ASP A 47 -13.29 12.17 29.45
N ASP A 48 -12.96 11.47 28.36
CA ASP A 48 -11.60 11.56 27.82
C ASP A 48 -11.56 11.90 26.33
N ALA A 49 -11.66 13.21 26.06
CA ALA A 49 -11.41 13.78 24.74
C ALA A 49 -9.99 13.50 24.17
N ARG A 50 -9.17 12.71 24.87
CA ARG A 50 -7.80 12.34 24.46
C ARG A 50 -7.75 11.06 23.63
N THR A 51 -8.73 10.17 23.76
CA THR A 51 -8.69 8.85 23.10
C THR A 51 -8.91 8.93 21.59
N THR A 52 -9.70 9.86 21.10
CA THR A 52 -9.90 10.12 19.67
C THR A 52 -8.74 10.84 18.99
N ARG A 53 -7.72 11.29 19.76
CA ARG A 53 -6.57 12.04 19.23
C ARG A 53 -5.27 11.24 19.19
N ALA A 54 -5.22 10.03 19.73
CA ALA A 54 -3.98 9.28 19.86
C ALA A 54 -3.27 9.04 18.50
N PRO A 55 -3.90 8.51 17.45
CA PRO A 55 -3.25 8.32 16.16
C PRO A 55 -2.70 9.62 15.58
N ARG A 56 -3.51 10.66 15.61
CA ARG A 56 -3.15 11.97 15.09
C ARG A 56 -2.03 12.66 15.89
N ARG A 57 -1.97 12.41 17.20
CA ARG A 57 -0.92 12.90 18.06
C ARG A 57 0.42 12.25 17.75
N ILE A 58 0.44 10.95 17.48
CA ILE A 58 1.65 10.24 17.07
C ILE A 58 2.18 10.81 15.75
N LEU A 59 1.36 10.92 14.70
CA LEU A 59 1.75 11.54 13.44
C LEU A 59 2.33 12.94 13.63
N ARG A 60 1.70 13.81 14.44
CA ARG A 60 2.18 15.17 14.70
C ARG A 60 3.44 15.22 15.53
N SER A 61 3.64 14.29 16.48
CA SER A 61 4.83 14.25 17.32
C SER A 61 6.05 13.76 16.55
N TYR A 62 5.89 12.84 15.60
CA TYR A 62 7.01 12.25 14.88
C TYR A 62 7.25 12.84 13.50
N ASN A 63 6.29 13.56 12.92
CA ASN A 63 6.31 14.07 11.55
C ASN A 63 7.54 14.94 11.18
N ASN A 64 8.34 15.37 12.16
CA ASN A 64 9.60 16.09 11.94
C ASN A 64 10.73 15.60 12.84
N GLN A 65 10.59 14.41 13.46
CA GLN A 65 11.50 13.95 14.52
C GLN A 65 12.08 12.56 14.26
N TRP A 66 11.83 11.98 13.09
CA TRP A 66 12.47 10.72 12.73
C TRP A 66 13.98 10.91 12.59
N ASP A 67 14.73 10.06 13.27
CA ASP A 67 16.19 10.13 13.32
C ASP A 67 16.77 8.76 12.96
N ALA A 68 17.33 8.65 11.79
CA ALA A 68 17.91 7.42 11.27
C ALA A 68 19.04 6.83 12.15
N SER A 69 19.63 7.65 13.05
CA SER A 69 20.64 7.18 13.99
C SER A 69 20.05 6.56 15.23
N LYS A 70 18.74 6.72 15.48
CA LYS A 70 18.04 6.17 16.64
C LYS A 70 17.43 4.82 16.33
N THR A 71 17.34 4.00 17.37
CA THR A 71 16.52 2.81 17.40
C THR A 71 15.21 3.12 18.14
N TYR A 72 14.11 2.62 17.63
CA TYR A 72 12.77 2.80 18.20
C TYR A 72 12.29 1.47 18.77
N PRO A 73 12.52 1.19 20.07
CA PRO A 73 12.08 -0.05 20.69
C PRO A 73 10.57 -0.17 20.72
N GLN A 74 10.06 -1.38 20.48
CA GLN A 74 8.65 -1.73 20.48
C GLN A 74 8.41 -2.91 21.42
N LEU A 75 7.43 -2.75 22.30
CA LEU A 75 7.00 -3.83 23.18
C LEU A 75 6.07 -4.79 22.41
N VAL A 76 6.46 -6.06 22.32
CA VAL A 76 5.63 -7.12 21.72
C VAL A 76 5.31 -8.17 22.76
N ILE A 77 4.02 -8.51 22.90
CA ILE A 77 3.55 -9.53 23.83
C ILE A 77 2.93 -10.68 23.05
N LEU A 78 3.52 -11.87 23.20
CA LEU A 78 2.93 -13.12 22.74
C LEU A 78 1.87 -13.57 23.75
N MET A 79 0.65 -13.83 23.28
CA MET A 79 -0.49 -14.19 24.12
C MET A 79 -1.05 -15.57 23.73
N GLU A 80 -1.15 -16.46 24.71
CA GLU A 80 -1.77 -17.77 24.60
C GLU A 80 -3.10 -17.84 25.35
N PHE A 81 -3.92 -18.79 24.95
CA PHE A 81 -5.21 -19.07 25.58
C PHE A 81 -5.16 -20.36 26.42
N SER A 82 -6.20 -20.62 27.22
CA SER A 82 -6.27 -21.83 28.05
C SER A 82 -6.29 -23.11 27.23
N ASP A 83 -6.79 -23.03 25.99
CA ASP A 83 -6.99 -24.17 25.06
C ASP A 83 -6.15 -24.07 23.78
N THR A 84 -5.42 -22.96 23.57
CA THR A 84 -4.67 -22.71 22.33
C THR A 84 -3.31 -22.12 22.64
N VAL A 85 -2.27 -22.77 22.14
CA VAL A 85 -0.86 -22.35 22.29
C VAL A 85 -0.25 -22.10 20.92
N PHE A 86 0.85 -21.35 20.87
CA PHE A 86 1.59 -21.13 19.64
C PHE A 86 2.12 -22.44 19.05
N SER A 87 2.17 -22.49 17.71
CA SER A 87 2.82 -23.58 16.97
C SER A 87 4.33 -23.39 16.87
N ASN A 88 4.81 -22.16 17.01
CA ASN A 88 6.22 -21.79 16.99
C ASN A 88 6.65 -21.24 18.36
N ASP A 89 7.93 -21.29 18.62
CA ASP A 89 8.53 -20.74 19.85
C ASP A 89 8.75 -19.22 19.76
N ARG A 90 9.16 -18.62 20.87
CA ARG A 90 9.45 -17.19 20.93
C ARG A 90 10.59 -16.78 20.00
N ASP A 91 11.58 -17.63 19.79
CA ASP A 91 12.73 -17.34 18.92
C ASP A 91 12.31 -17.22 17.46
N TYR A 92 11.30 -17.98 17.04
CA TYR A 92 10.67 -17.79 15.73
C TYR A 92 10.07 -16.39 15.58
N TYR A 93 9.33 -15.91 16.60
CA TYR A 93 8.74 -14.56 16.56
C TYR A 93 9.81 -13.48 16.65
N ASP A 94 10.86 -13.66 17.41
CA ASP A 94 11.98 -12.72 17.43
C ASP A 94 12.59 -12.57 16.02
N ARG A 95 12.78 -13.66 15.31
CA ARG A 95 13.26 -13.66 13.94
C ARG A 95 12.24 -13.04 12.97
N LEU A 96 10.97 -13.39 13.08
CA LEU A 96 9.88 -12.81 12.26
C LEU A 96 9.84 -11.28 12.35
N PHE A 97 10.07 -10.75 13.54
CA PHE A 97 10.03 -9.31 13.76
C PHE A 97 11.35 -8.60 13.47
N ASN A 98 12.51 -9.21 13.72
CA ASN A 98 13.80 -8.52 13.77
C ASN A 98 14.85 -9.02 12.78
N GLU A 99 14.83 -10.29 12.35
CA GLU A 99 15.92 -10.89 11.56
C GLU A 99 16.00 -10.23 10.15
N PRO A 100 17.13 -9.61 9.82
CA PRO A 100 17.32 -9.06 8.48
C PRO A 100 17.23 -10.16 7.40
N GLY A 101 16.38 -9.93 6.40
CA GLY A 101 16.18 -10.88 5.31
C GLY A 101 15.45 -12.16 5.71
N PHE A 102 14.60 -12.11 6.74
CA PHE A 102 13.77 -13.25 7.15
C PHE A 102 12.95 -13.82 5.99
N THR A 103 12.98 -15.13 5.78
CA THR A 103 12.36 -15.75 4.60
C THR A 103 11.28 -16.79 4.89
N ASP A 104 11.17 -17.30 6.12
CA ASP A 104 10.24 -18.37 6.52
C ASP A 104 10.03 -19.44 5.42
N GLY A 105 11.07 -20.14 5.05
CA GLY A 105 11.00 -21.14 3.99
C GLY A 105 10.77 -20.58 2.60
N LYS A 106 11.14 -19.31 2.35
CA LYS A 106 11.01 -18.55 1.10
C LYS A 106 9.63 -17.93 0.86
N ARG A 107 8.77 -17.87 1.88
CA ARG A 107 7.47 -17.18 1.77
C ARG A 107 7.60 -15.69 2.01
N ALA A 108 8.37 -15.29 3.03
CA ALA A 108 8.55 -13.90 3.44
C ALA A 108 9.62 -13.21 2.59
N ASN A 109 9.45 -11.90 2.42
CA ASN A 109 10.39 -11.00 1.74
C ASN A 109 11.24 -10.19 2.73
N GLY A 110 11.19 -10.50 3.99
CA GLY A 110 11.88 -9.84 5.09
C GLY A 110 11.08 -9.92 6.39
N SER A 111 11.66 -9.38 7.47
CA SER A 111 11.01 -9.24 8.77
C SER A 111 10.11 -8.00 8.83
N VAL A 112 9.34 -7.88 9.93
CA VAL A 112 8.57 -6.65 10.22
C VAL A 112 9.50 -5.42 10.28
N ALA A 113 10.67 -5.55 10.90
CA ALA A 113 11.66 -4.47 10.94
C ALA A 113 12.20 -4.10 9.56
N ASP A 114 12.44 -5.08 8.69
CA ASP A 114 12.88 -4.83 7.31
C ASP A 114 11.83 -4.06 6.52
N TYR A 115 10.55 -4.43 6.70
CA TYR A 115 9.44 -3.70 6.06
C TYR A 115 9.48 -2.22 6.43
N PHE A 116 9.42 -1.90 7.71
CA PHE A 116 9.37 -0.48 8.14
C PHE A 116 10.64 0.30 7.84
N ARG A 117 11.82 -0.34 7.89
CA ARG A 117 13.07 0.30 7.43
C ARG A 117 13.01 0.65 5.95
N ALA A 118 12.51 -0.26 5.12
CA ALA A 118 12.36 -0.03 3.69
C ALA A 118 11.35 1.09 3.40
N GLN A 119 10.17 1.06 4.05
CA GLN A 119 9.13 2.07 3.80
C GLN A 119 9.56 3.47 4.22
N SER A 120 10.35 3.59 5.29
CA SER A 120 10.83 4.86 5.82
C SER A 120 12.15 5.35 5.20
N ASN A 121 12.70 4.65 4.22
CA ASN A 121 14.06 4.91 3.71
C ASN A 121 15.11 4.95 4.84
N GLY A 122 14.93 4.10 5.87
CA GLY A 122 15.81 4.00 7.03
C GLY A 122 15.63 5.08 8.11
N LEU A 123 14.67 5.99 7.96
CA LEU A 123 14.37 7.01 8.99
C LEU A 123 13.78 6.40 10.26
N PHE A 124 12.90 5.41 10.11
CA PHE A 124 12.37 4.64 11.21
C PHE A 124 13.08 3.29 11.32
N ASN A 125 13.85 3.10 12.38
CA ASN A 125 14.61 1.89 12.64
C ASN A 125 14.04 1.18 13.88
N PRO A 126 12.98 0.38 13.75
CA PRO A 126 12.37 -0.32 14.87
C PRO A 126 13.24 -1.49 15.37
N ARG A 127 13.14 -1.76 16.68
CA ARG A 127 13.56 -2.99 17.33
C ARG A 127 12.38 -3.52 18.12
N PHE A 128 12.02 -4.75 17.90
CA PHE A 128 10.88 -5.37 18.55
C PHE A 128 11.37 -6.28 19.69
N ASP A 129 11.00 -5.94 20.92
CA ASP A 129 11.36 -6.69 22.12
C ASP A 129 10.23 -7.68 22.43
N ILE A 130 10.47 -8.97 22.17
CA ILE A 130 9.46 -10.03 22.24
C ILE A 130 9.40 -10.61 23.64
N TYR A 131 8.23 -10.53 24.27
CA TYR A 131 7.96 -11.07 25.60
C TYR A 131 6.86 -12.13 25.60
N GLY A 132 6.86 -12.97 26.59
CA GLY A 132 5.87 -14.04 26.74
C GLY A 132 6.40 -15.40 26.22
N PRO A 133 5.52 -16.36 25.89
CA PRO A 133 4.05 -16.18 25.84
C PRO A 133 3.43 -15.99 27.24
N VAL A 134 2.46 -15.07 27.30
CA VAL A 134 1.59 -14.88 28.47
C VAL A 134 0.32 -15.70 28.26
N ARG A 135 0.00 -16.58 29.22
CA ARG A 135 -1.15 -17.45 29.11
C ARG A 135 -2.38 -16.88 29.80
N ILE A 136 -3.42 -16.57 29.03
CA ILE A 136 -4.67 -16.06 29.54
C ILE A 136 -5.64 -17.23 29.86
N ASN A 137 -6.28 -17.15 31.03
CA ASN A 137 -7.25 -18.18 31.47
C ASN A 137 -8.61 -17.97 30.78
N ARG A 138 -8.61 -18.00 29.46
CA ARG A 138 -9.82 -17.94 28.60
C ARG A 138 -9.57 -18.75 27.33
N ALA A 139 -10.63 -19.32 26.75
CA ALA A 139 -10.55 -20.02 25.47
C ALA A 139 -10.28 -19.05 24.32
N ALA A 140 -9.62 -19.52 23.26
CA ALA A 140 -9.29 -18.72 22.06
C ALA A 140 -10.55 -18.24 21.31
N LYS A 141 -11.63 -19.03 21.35
CA LYS A 141 -12.92 -18.60 20.82
C LYS A 141 -13.63 -17.74 21.85
N VAL A 142 -13.54 -16.43 21.68
CA VAL A 142 -14.02 -15.43 22.65
C VAL A 142 -15.50 -15.08 22.48
N GLY A 143 -16.09 -15.39 21.33
CA GLY A 143 -17.45 -14.98 20.95
C GLY A 143 -17.49 -13.66 20.20
N THR A 144 -18.60 -13.34 19.55
CA THR A 144 -18.76 -12.16 18.70
C THR A 144 -18.91 -10.86 19.50
N ASP A 145 -19.21 -10.94 20.79
CA ASP A 145 -19.41 -9.76 21.64
C ASP A 145 -18.10 -9.20 22.21
N ASP A 146 -16.98 -9.91 22.03
CA ASP A 146 -15.66 -9.54 22.58
C ASP A 146 -14.55 -9.92 21.57
N ASP A 147 -14.82 -9.72 20.30
CA ASP A 147 -13.93 -10.08 19.20
C ASP A 147 -12.69 -9.16 19.10
N HIS A 148 -12.73 -7.98 19.71
CA HIS A 148 -11.59 -7.03 19.76
C HIS A 148 -10.62 -7.27 20.93
N GLY A 149 -10.98 -8.05 21.93
CA GLY A 149 -10.08 -8.55 22.96
C GLY A 149 -9.54 -7.52 23.95
N ASN A 150 -10.16 -6.37 24.12
CA ASN A 150 -9.63 -5.29 24.98
C ASN A 150 -9.33 -5.72 26.42
N GLU A 151 -10.20 -6.52 27.04
CA GLU A 151 -9.98 -7.06 28.38
C GLU A 151 -8.81 -8.07 28.41
N LEU A 152 -8.67 -8.88 27.36
CA LEU A 152 -7.60 -9.88 27.27
C LEU A 152 -6.23 -9.21 27.17
N PHE A 153 -6.11 -8.15 26.36
CA PHE A 153 -4.88 -7.39 26.20
C PHE A 153 -4.50 -6.65 27.48
N TYR A 154 -5.49 -6.09 28.19
CA TYR A 154 -5.25 -5.55 29.53
C TYR A 154 -4.68 -6.61 30.49
N ASN A 155 -5.33 -7.77 30.57
CA ASN A 155 -4.91 -8.87 31.46
C ASN A 155 -3.53 -9.39 31.09
N ALA A 156 -3.23 -9.55 29.80
CA ALA A 156 -1.92 -9.99 29.32
C ALA A 156 -0.82 -9.00 29.68
N THR A 157 -1.05 -7.70 29.48
CA THR A 157 -0.12 -6.64 29.85
C THR A 157 0.15 -6.64 31.34
N LYS A 158 -0.92 -6.68 32.15
CA LYS A 158 -0.80 -6.69 33.59
C LYS A 158 -0.04 -7.92 34.10
N GLN A 159 -0.38 -9.12 33.62
CA GLN A 159 0.29 -10.36 34.01
C GLN A 159 1.78 -10.34 33.64
N LEU A 160 2.14 -9.81 32.48
CA LEU A 160 3.53 -9.65 32.05
C LEU A 160 4.30 -8.75 33.03
N LEU A 161 3.77 -7.57 33.30
CA LEU A 161 4.44 -6.56 34.16
C LEU A 161 4.47 -6.94 35.63
N ASP A 162 3.51 -7.74 36.11
CA ASP A 162 3.54 -8.30 37.47
C ASP A 162 4.61 -9.40 37.62
N SER A 163 4.99 -10.07 36.51
CA SER A 163 5.94 -11.17 36.49
C SER A 163 7.37 -10.77 36.12
N LEU A 164 7.56 -9.69 35.39
CA LEU A 164 8.85 -9.24 34.90
C LEU A 164 9.06 -7.74 35.15
N SER A 165 10.28 -7.41 35.55
CA SER A 165 10.71 -6.02 35.65
C SER A 165 11.20 -5.56 34.29
N ILE A 166 10.34 -4.83 33.58
CA ILE A 166 10.63 -4.28 32.25
C ILE A 166 10.87 -2.78 32.37
N ASP A 167 11.97 -2.30 31.78
CA ASP A 167 12.22 -0.86 31.66
C ASP A 167 11.31 -0.28 30.55
N LEU A 168 10.24 0.37 30.98
CA LEU A 168 9.24 0.94 30.08
C LEU A 168 9.68 2.27 29.48
N SER A 169 10.73 2.91 30.00
CA SER A 169 11.20 4.20 29.50
C SER A 169 11.64 4.17 28.03
N GLN A 170 12.16 3.02 27.59
CA GLN A 170 12.59 2.84 26.21
C GLN A 170 11.44 2.81 25.17
N TYR A 171 10.20 2.53 25.62
CA TYR A 171 9.00 2.48 24.77
C TYR A 171 8.19 3.77 24.80
N ASP A 172 8.63 4.77 25.54
CA ASP A 172 8.11 6.13 25.59
C ASP A 172 9.02 7.04 24.74
N TRP A 173 8.78 7.07 23.44
CA TRP A 173 9.68 7.72 22.48
C TRP A 173 9.69 9.23 22.57
N ASP A 174 8.58 9.83 23.05
CA ASP A 174 8.41 11.28 23.15
C ASP A 174 8.53 11.81 24.60
N GLY A 175 8.81 10.94 25.57
CA GLY A 175 9.08 11.30 26.96
C GLY A 175 7.84 11.82 27.69
N ASN A 176 6.63 11.45 27.27
CA ASN A 176 5.39 11.94 27.83
C ASN A 176 4.82 11.09 28.98
N GLY A 177 5.51 10.01 29.37
CA GLY A 177 5.09 9.08 30.43
C GLY A 177 4.12 8.00 29.94
N ASN A 178 3.93 7.86 28.62
CA ASN A 178 3.11 6.82 28.03
C ASN A 178 3.97 5.93 27.14
N VAL A 179 3.84 4.62 27.29
CA VAL A 179 4.30 3.66 26.26
C VAL A 179 3.53 3.95 24.98
N ASN A 180 4.23 4.15 23.88
CA ASN A 180 3.58 4.59 22.63
C ASN A 180 2.52 3.60 22.17
N GLN A 181 2.82 2.31 22.15
CA GLN A 181 1.89 1.23 21.87
C GLN A 181 2.47 -0.13 22.29
N VAL A 182 1.60 -1.14 22.38
CA VAL A 182 1.96 -2.55 22.55
C VAL A 182 1.47 -3.34 21.36
N ILE A 183 2.31 -4.22 20.83
CA ILE A 183 1.91 -5.15 19.77
C ILE A 183 1.58 -6.48 20.40
N PHE A 184 0.41 -7.02 20.14
CA PHE A 184 0.04 -8.38 20.54
C PHE A 184 0.07 -9.31 19.34
N VAL A 185 0.72 -10.46 19.52
CA VAL A 185 0.47 -11.62 18.65
C VAL A 185 -0.22 -12.66 19.52
N TYR A 186 -1.40 -13.10 19.10
CA TYR A 186 -2.14 -14.12 19.82
C TYR A 186 -2.12 -15.46 19.10
N ALA A 187 -2.03 -16.56 19.88
CA ALA A 187 -2.00 -17.91 19.35
C ALA A 187 -3.32 -18.28 18.66
N GLY A 188 -3.24 -19.04 17.57
CA GLY A 188 -4.39 -19.60 16.86
C GLY A 188 -4.94 -18.72 15.75
N LEU A 189 -6.25 -18.80 15.54
CA LEU A 189 -6.94 -18.36 14.33
C LEU A 189 -7.37 -16.90 14.38
N SER A 190 -7.59 -16.33 13.19
CA SER A 190 -8.00 -14.95 12.98
C SER A 190 -9.51 -14.86 12.81
N GLY A 191 -10.20 -14.03 13.61
CA GLY A 191 -11.65 -13.83 13.56
C GLY A 191 -12.14 -13.12 12.28
N ASN A 192 -11.26 -12.41 11.57
CA ASN A 192 -11.60 -11.73 10.32
C ASN A 192 -11.63 -12.65 9.09
N ILE A 193 -11.45 -13.94 9.28
CA ILE A 193 -11.54 -14.94 8.21
C ILE A 193 -12.90 -15.65 8.29
N LYS A 194 -13.62 -15.69 7.18
CA LYS A 194 -14.92 -16.37 7.11
C LYS A 194 -14.82 -17.82 7.56
N GLY A 195 -15.72 -18.19 8.48
CA GLY A 195 -15.76 -19.50 9.10
C GLY A 195 -15.01 -19.57 10.43
N TYR A 196 -14.31 -18.52 10.82
CA TYR A 196 -13.61 -18.39 12.10
C TYR A 196 -14.17 -17.26 12.97
N GLU A 197 -15.39 -16.83 12.70
CA GLU A 197 -16.09 -15.83 13.50
C GLU A 197 -16.18 -16.30 14.97
N GLY A 198 -15.95 -15.37 15.87
CA GLY A 198 -15.88 -15.65 17.30
C GLY A 198 -14.48 -15.95 17.84
N PHE A 199 -13.43 -16.00 17.00
CA PHE A 199 -12.06 -15.80 17.41
C PHE A 199 -11.74 -14.31 17.48
N LEU A 200 -10.60 -13.94 18.11
CA LEU A 200 -10.19 -12.55 18.12
C LEU A 200 -9.99 -12.02 16.71
N TRP A 201 -10.48 -10.80 16.51
CA TRP A 201 -10.24 -10.04 15.30
C TRP A 201 -8.91 -9.27 15.43
N PRO A 202 -7.99 -9.33 14.46
CA PRO A 202 -6.84 -8.41 14.41
C PRO A 202 -7.34 -6.98 14.40
N SER A 203 -6.80 -6.15 15.28
CA SER A 203 -7.31 -4.78 15.47
C SER A 203 -6.29 -3.88 16.13
N THR A 204 -6.52 -2.58 15.97
CA THR A 204 -5.80 -1.51 16.69
C THR A 204 -6.79 -0.73 17.52
N GLY A 205 -6.41 -0.39 18.75
CA GLY A 205 -7.28 0.33 19.64
C GLY A 205 -6.69 0.61 21.00
N SER A 206 -7.58 0.86 21.97
CA SER A 206 -7.18 1.10 23.35
C SER A 206 -7.83 0.10 24.29
N PHE A 207 -7.14 -0.19 25.39
CA PHE A 207 -7.67 -0.96 26.52
C PHE A 207 -7.57 -0.17 27.82
N SER A 208 -8.17 -0.71 28.88
CA SER A 208 -8.09 -0.11 30.21
C SER A 208 -6.66 0.15 30.63
N THR A 209 -6.37 1.33 31.14
CA THR A 209 -5.01 1.78 31.47
C THR A 209 -4.30 0.86 32.47
N VAL A 210 -3.15 0.37 32.10
CA VAL A 210 -2.19 -0.27 33.00
C VAL A 210 -1.13 0.76 33.39
N LYS A 211 -0.83 0.85 34.68
CA LYS A 211 0.24 1.72 35.21
C LYS A 211 1.34 0.87 35.81
N SER A 212 2.59 1.14 35.43
CA SER A 212 3.76 0.47 35.98
C SER A 212 4.95 1.42 35.92
N ASN A 213 5.72 1.49 37.05
CA ASN A 213 6.96 2.26 37.15
C ASN A 213 6.86 3.73 36.66
N GLY A 214 5.72 4.38 36.84
CA GLY A 214 5.49 5.76 36.41
C GLY A 214 5.02 5.89 34.95
N TYR A 215 4.92 4.82 34.21
CA TYR A 215 4.43 4.81 32.82
C TYR A 215 3.01 4.30 32.73
N THR A 216 2.33 4.76 31.68
CA THR A 216 0.95 4.40 31.31
C THR A 216 0.97 3.57 30.02
N ILE A 217 0.21 2.48 29.99
CA ILE A 217 0.05 1.62 28.81
C ILE A 217 -1.44 1.43 28.58
N ASN A 218 -1.95 1.79 27.40
CA ASN A 218 -3.37 1.65 27.07
C ASN A 218 -3.67 1.56 25.58
N TYR A 219 -2.64 1.52 24.72
CA TYR A 219 -2.83 1.53 23.26
C TYR A 219 -2.14 0.32 22.63
N PHE A 220 -2.79 -0.32 21.65
CA PHE A 220 -2.31 -1.57 21.07
C PHE A 220 -2.59 -1.69 19.59
N SER A 221 -1.82 -2.60 18.96
CA SER A 221 -2.18 -3.31 17.74
C SER A 221 -2.12 -4.80 17.98
N SER A 222 -2.88 -5.60 17.25
CA SER A 222 -2.93 -7.04 17.42
C SER A 222 -3.01 -7.81 16.12
N SER A 223 -2.44 -9.02 16.10
CA SER A 223 -2.52 -9.94 14.97
C SER A 223 -2.59 -11.38 15.48
N SER A 224 -3.24 -12.26 14.71
CA SER A 224 -3.23 -13.69 14.97
C SER A 224 -1.94 -14.37 14.51
N GLU A 225 -1.63 -15.51 15.11
CA GLU A 225 -0.61 -16.42 14.60
C GLU A 225 -1.00 -16.99 13.22
N LYS A 226 -2.26 -17.39 13.07
CA LYS A 226 -2.76 -18.12 11.91
C LYS A 226 -3.94 -17.42 11.25
N MET A 227 -3.90 -17.39 9.94
CA MET A 227 -5.02 -16.98 9.11
C MET A 227 -6.06 -18.11 9.05
N THR A 228 -5.61 -19.32 8.76
CA THR A 228 -6.42 -20.55 8.74
C THR A 228 -5.72 -21.69 9.46
N ASN A 229 -6.37 -22.85 9.59
CA ASN A 229 -5.75 -24.04 10.17
C ASN A 229 -4.49 -24.53 9.43
N LYS A 230 -4.27 -24.08 8.18
CA LYS A 230 -3.17 -24.50 7.33
C LYS A 230 -2.19 -23.38 7.00
N SER A 231 -2.54 -22.12 7.26
CA SER A 231 -1.70 -20.97 6.90
C SER A 231 -1.47 -20.02 8.07
N TYR A 232 -0.24 -19.55 8.19
CA TYR A 232 0.14 -18.47 9.10
C TYR A 232 -0.32 -17.12 8.54
N THR A 233 -0.49 -16.14 9.42
CA THR A 233 -0.92 -14.79 9.05
C THR A 233 0.19 -14.02 8.29
N GLY A 234 1.46 -14.38 8.46
CA GLY A 234 2.58 -13.63 7.92
C GLY A 234 2.81 -12.31 8.67
N ILE A 235 3.43 -11.35 7.99
CA ILE A 235 3.70 -10.02 8.57
C ILE A 235 2.71 -8.94 8.13
N GLY A 236 1.93 -9.18 7.08
CA GLY A 236 1.08 -8.17 6.47
C GLY A 236 0.06 -7.57 7.43
N THR A 237 -0.69 -8.41 8.15
CA THR A 237 -1.65 -7.93 9.16
C THR A 237 -0.95 -7.25 10.34
N ILE A 238 0.23 -7.75 10.76
CA ILE A 238 1.04 -7.07 11.80
C ILE A 238 1.40 -5.65 11.34
N CYS A 239 1.89 -5.52 10.10
CA CYS A 239 2.26 -4.23 9.54
C CYS A 239 1.06 -3.29 9.36
N HIS A 240 -0.09 -3.81 8.92
CA HIS A 240 -1.33 -3.04 8.77
C HIS A 240 -1.80 -2.48 10.12
N GLU A 241 -2.01 -3.34 11.10
CA GLU A 241 -2.49 -2.94 12.42
C GLU A 241 -1.49 -2.01 13.13
N TYR A 242 -0.20 -2.28 13.00
CA TYR A 242 0.82 -1.42 13.57
C TYR A 242 0.87 -0.04 12.87
N SER A 243 0.53 0.04 11.58
CA SER A 243 0.44 1.30 10.84
C SER A 243 -0.67 2.22 11.37
N HIS A 244 -1.77 1.66 11.88
CA HIS A 244 -2.77 2.44 12.58
C HIS A 244 -2.20 3.14 13.83
N CYS A 245 -1.24 2.54 14.52
CA CYS A 245 -0.55 3.17 15.64
C CYS A 245 0.21 4.44 15.23
N PHE A 246 0.58 4.60 13.97
CA PHE A 246 1.13 5.82 13.41
C PHE A 246 0.05 6.81 12.95
N GLY A 247 -1.22 6.42 13.01
CA GLY A 247 -2.38 7.24 12.63
C GLY A 247 -2.79 7.14 11.17
N LEU A 248 -2.33 6.12 10.45
CA LEU A 248 -2.84 5.81 9.13
C LEU A 248 -4.24 5.17 9.26
N PRO A 249 -5.25 5.65 8.53
CA PRO A 249 -6.58 5.05 8.53
C PRO A 249 -6.65 3.86 7.57
N ASP A 250 -7.73 3.08 7.67
CA ASP A 250 -8.13 2.17 6.61
C ASP A 250 -8.47 2.93 5.35
N ILE A 251 -7.99 2.41 4.21
CA ILE A 251 -8.31 2.97 2.89
C ILE A 251 -9.57 2.33 2.31
N TYR A 252 -9.90 1.10 2.69
CA TYR A 252 -11.21 0.52 2.34
C TYR A 252 -12.35 1.22 3.10
N PRO A 253 -13.59 1.22 2.56
CA PRO A 253 -14.74 1.74 3.28
C PRO A 253 -15.03 0.98 4.56
N THR A 254 -15.13 1.71 5.68
CA THR A 254 -15.32 1.14 7.02
C THR A 254 -16.79 1.11 7.47
N ASP A 255 -17.72 1.61 6.62
CA ASP A 255 -19.14 1.60 6.88
C ASP A 255 -19.81 0.29 6.39
N ASP A 256 -20.65 -0.30 7.24
CA ASP A 256 -21.60 -1.35 6.89
C ASP A 256 -21.07 -2.65 6.23
N ASN A 257 -19.88 -3.12 6.59
CA ASN A 257 -19.40 -4.49 6.29
C ASN A 257 -19.58 -4.97 4.84
N LYS A 258 -19.42 -4.11 3.84
CA LYS A 258 -19.71 -4.46 2.46
C LYS A 258 -18.55 -5.11 1.72
N GLY A 259 -17.40 -5.26 2.37
CA GLY A 259 -16.23 -5.91 1.77
C GLY A 259 -15.66 -5.15 0.59
N TYR A 260 -15.86 -3.83 0.52
CA TYR A 260 -15.32 -3.00 -0.54
C TYR A 260 -13.81 -2.83 -0.39
N SER A 261 -13.14 -2.78 -1.51
CA SER A 261 -11.74 -2.41 -1.63
C SER A 261 -11.64 -1.38 -2.73
N ILE A 262 -10.93 -0.28 -2.53
CA ILE A 262 -10.86 0.80 -3.50
C ILE A 262 -9.54 0.79 -4.25
N VAL A 263 -8.44 0.59 -3.55
CA VAL A 263 -7.09 0.46 -4.11
C VAL A 263 -6.53 -0.95 -3.94
N ASP A 264 -7.22 -1.77 -3.19
CA ASP A 264 -6.99 -3.20 -2.99
C ASP A 264 -5.53 -3.55 -2.63
N GLU A 265 -4.96 -4.55 -3.29
CA GLU A 265 -3.61 -5.04 -3.02
C GLU A 265 -2.49 -4.05 -3.42
N TRP A 266 -2.83 -2.86 -3.91
CA TRP A 266 -1.87 -1.78 -4.14
C TRP A 266 -1.47 -1.02 -2.87
N ASP A 267 -2.21 -1.19 -1.79
CA ASP A 267 -2.05 -0.41 -0.55
C ASP A 267 -2.16 -1.30 0.68
N LEU A 268 -1.20 -1.17 1.62
CA LEU A 268 -1.19 -1.93 2.86
C LEU A 268 -2.47 -1.67 3.69
N MET A 269 -2.96 -0.42 3.71
CA MET A 269 -4.12 -0.01 4.51
C MET A 269 -5.45 -0.30 3.81
N ASP A 270 -5.44 -0.97 2.65
CA ASP A 270 -6.61 -1.57 2.00
C ASP A 270 -6.50 -3.10 2.00
N GLY A 271 -6.23 -3.74 0.86
CA GLY A 271 -6.13 -5.19 0.70
C GLY A 271 -4.71 -5.74 0.75
N GLY A 272 -3.72 -4.85 0.69
CA GLY A 272 -2.31 -5.21 0.55
C GLY A 272 -1.72 -6.01 1.70
N ASN A 273 -2.35 -5.96 2.89
CA ASN A 273 -1.93 -6.79 4.02
C ASN A 273 -2.10 -8.31 3.78
N PHE A 274 -2.87 -8.71 2.75
CA PHE A 274 -3.07 -10.10 2.35
C PHE A 274 -2.20 -10.54 1.17
N THR A 275 -1.46 -9.62 0.55
CA THR A 275 -0.61 -9.89 -0.61
C THR A 275 0.39 -10.99 -0.29
N ASN A 276 0.55 -11.96 -1.21
CA ASN A 276 1.30 -13.18 -0.96
C ASN A 276 0.89 -13.88 0.35
N ARG A 277 -0.40 -13.94 0.63
CA ARG A 277 -0.97 -14.52 1.87
C ARG A 277 -0.41 -13.88 3.15
N GLY A 278 -0.18 -12.57 3.11
CA GLY A 278 0.35 -11.79 4.23
C GLY A 278 1.86 -11.83 4.41
N TRP A 279 2.60 -12.49 3.52
CA TRP A 279 4.06 -12.60 3.66
C TRP A 279 4.85 -11.50 2.96
N CYS A 280 4.25 -10.82 2.00
CA CYS A 280 4.90 -9.74 1.27
C CYS A 280 3.91 -8.59 1.04
N PRO A 281 3.61 -7.80 2.08
CA PRO A 281 2.77 -6.61 1.91
C PRO A 281 3.43 -5.61 0.96
N PRO A 282 2.65 -4.85 0.17
CA PRO A 282 3.18 -3.88 -0.79
C PRO A 282 3.91 -2.74 -0.08
N SER A 283 4.71 -2.01 -0.84
CA SER A 283 5.27 -0.75 -0.38
C SER A 283 4.16 0.23 0.00
N TYR A 284 4.39 1.04 1.03
CA TYR A 284 3.53 2.18 1.30
C TYR A 284 3.43 3.07 0.07
N THR A 285 2.22 3.59 -0.15
CA THR A 285 2.01 4.64 -1.14
C THR A 285 2.76 5.92 -0.76
N THR A 286 2.98 6.79 -1.73
CA THR A 286 3.57 8.10 -1.46
C THR A 286 2.75 8.90 -0.46
N LEU A 287 1.42 8.76 -0.46
CA LEU A 287 0.55 9.45 0.50
C LEU A 287 0.88 9.05 1.94
N GLU A 288 0.97 7.75 2.22
CA GLU A 288 1.29 7.23 3.55
C GLU A 288 2.67 7.71 4.00
N LYS A 289 3.68 7.63 3.11
CA LYS A 289 5.02 8.12 3.40
C LYS A 289 5.06 9.63 3.67
N MET A 290 4.25 10.43 2.95
CA MET A 290 4.08 11.87 3.20
C MET A 290 3.46 12.14 4.58
N LEU A 291 2.36 11.44 4.91
CA LEU A 291 1.67 11.59 6.19
C LEU A 291 2.56 11.25 7.38
N LEU A 292 3.44 10.26 7.22
CA LEU A 292 4.43 9.85 8.22
C LEU A 292 5.69 10.74 8.23
N GLY A 293 5.85 11.65 7.28
CA GLY A 293 7.05 12.47 7.16
C GLY A 293 8.29 11.70 6.71
N TRP A 294 8.10 10.55 6.05
CA TRP A 294 9.19 9.69 5.56
C TRP A 294 9.62 10.02 4.14
N TYR A 295 8.77 10.71 3.38
CA TYR A 295 9.07 11.07 2.00
C TYR A 295 8.36 12.37 1.60
N THR A 296 8.99 13.14 0.70
CA THR A 296 8.40 14.31 0.07
C THR A 296 8.48 14.14 -1.44
N PRO A 297 7.34 14.03 -2.14
CA PRO A 297 7.33 13.88 -3.59
C PRO A 297 7.81 15.15 -4.28
N ILE A 298 8.27 15.00 -5.52
CA ILE A 298 8.67 16.11 -6.37
C ILE A 298 7.41 16.78 -6.94
N GLU A 299 7.22 18.07 -6.67
CA GLU A 299 6.08 18.79 -7.21
C GLU A 299 6.31 19.19 -8.68
N LEU A 300 5.35 18.85 -9.54
CA LEU A 300 5.32 19.25 -10.95
C LEU A 300 4.45 20.50 -11.12
N THR A 301 5.08 21.63 -11.42
CA THR A 301 4.41 22.92 -11.63
C THR A 301 4.60 23.47 -13.04
N GLU A 302 5.67 23.11 -13.71
CA GLU A 302 6.08 23.61 -15.02
C GLU A 302 6.25 22.46 -16.03
N PRO A 303 6.13 22.70 -17.33
CA PRO A 303 6.35 21.68 -18.35
C PRO A 303 7.65 20.91 -18.10
N THR A 304 7.53 19.59 -17.93
CA THR A 304 8.63 18.72 -17.51
C THR A 304 8.56 17.38 -18.24
N SER A 305 9.69 16.91 -18.76
CA SER A 305 9.84 15.52 -19.21
C SER A 305 10.50 14.71 -18.10
N VAL A 306 9.77 13.78 -17.53
CA VAL A 306 10.32 12.80 -16.59
C VAL A 306 10.85 11.62 -17.41
N VAL A 307 12.11 11.23 -17.16
CA VAL A 307 12.79 10.17 -17.90
C VAL A 307 13.34 9.14 -16.94
N ASP A 308 13.13 7.87 -17.24
CA ASP A 308 13.69 6.72 -16.54
C ASP A 308 13.38 6.72 -15.02
N MET A 309 12.14 7.05 -14.67
CA MET A 309 11.64 7.00 -13.30
C MET A 309 11.66 5.56 -12.79
N LYS A 310 12.45 5.29 -11.75
CA LYS A 310 12.57 3.97 -11.12
C LYS A 310 11.35 3.64 -10.27
N ALA A 311 11.19 2.36 -9.97
CA ALA A 311 10.17 1.90 -9.02
C ALA A 311 10.39 2.47 -7.62
N ILE A 312 9.30 2.79 -6.90
CA ILE A 312 9.41 3.30 -5.52
C ILE A 312 9.99 2.24 -4.56
N SER A 313 9.77 0.95 -4.83
CA SER A 313 10.38 -0.16 -4.11
C SER A 313 11.90 -0.25 -4.28
N GLU A 314 12.45 0.42 -5.29
CA GLU A 314 13.89 0.50 -5.60
C GLU A 314 14.49 1.89 -5.29
N GLY A 315 13.77 2.69 -4.50
CA GLY A 315 14.17 4.05 -4.13
C GLY A 315 13.97 5.08 -5.23
N GLY A 316 13.04 4.83 -6.15
CA GLY A 316 12.62 5.78 -7.18
C GLY A 316 11.87 6.97 -6.62
N ASP A 317 11.83 8.05 -7.41
CA ASP A 317 11.08 9.25 -7.09
C ASP A 317 9.58 9.06 -7.33
N ALA A 318 8.76 9.81 -6.58
CA ALA A 318 7.35 9.99 -6.84
C ALA A 318 7.04 11.48 -7.08
N TYR A 319 5.96 11.75 -7.80
CA TYR A 319 5.59 13.10 -8.18
C TYR A 319 4.21 13.48 -7.65
N ILE A 320 4.02 14.78 -7.38
CA ILE A 320 2.74 15.35 -6.97
C ILE A 320 2.32 16.45 -7.94
N ILE A 321 1.04 16.46 -8.31
CA ILE A 321 0.43 17.49 -9.17
C ILE A 321 -0.79 18.05 -8.46
N HIS A 322 -0.67 19.24 -7.91
CA HIS A 322 -1.76 19.89 -7.18
C HIS A 322 -2.86 20.43 -8.10
N HIS A 323 -4.10 20.19 -7.73
CA HIS A 323 -5.29 20.89 -8.23
C HIS A 323 -5.72 21.96 -7.23
N THR A 324 -5.81 21.61 -5.95
CA THR A 324 -5.95 22.49 -4.80
C THR A 324 -4.93 22.08 -3.73
N ASN A 325 -4.89 22.79 -2.59
CA ASN A 325 -4.01 22.40 -1.48
C ASN A 325 -4.33 21.00 -0.92
N ASN A 326 -5.58 20.56 -1.02
CA ASN A 326 -6.05 19.28 -0.45
C ASN A 326 -6.41 18.25 -1.54
N GLU A 327 -6.44 18.64 -2.80
CA GLU A 327 -6.77 17.73 -3.89
C GLU A 327 -5.68 17.72 -4.96
N TYR A 328 -5.12 16.55 -5.23
CA TYR A 328 -3.96 16.39 -6.07
C TYR A 328 -3.85 14.98 -6.64
N LEU A 329 -2.99 14.80 -7.62
CA LEU A 329 -2.54 13.50 -8.10
C LEU A 329 -1.18 13.17 -7.53
N LEU A 330 -0.97 11.89 -7.18
CA LEU A 330 0.33 11.30 -6.88
C LEU A 330 0.69 10.27 -7.95
N LEU A 331 1.91 10.34 -8.45
CA LEU A 331 2.42 9.48 -9.51
C LEU A 331 3.54 8.62 -8.96
N GLU A 332 3.39 7.30 -9.08
CA GLU A 332 4.35 6.30 -8.60
C GLU A 332 4.64 5.26 -9.68
N ASN A 333 5.90 4.92 -9.87
CA ASN A 333 6.25 3.73 -10.63
C ASN A 333 6.25 2.50 -9.71
N ARG A 334 5.37 1.54 -10.02
CA ARG A 334 5.28 0.25 -9.32
C ARG A 334 5.73 -0.87 -10.24
N GLN A 335 6.61 -1.73 -9.75
CA GLN A 335 7.14 -2.87 -10.49
C GLN A 335 7.16 -4.11 -9.60
N PHE A 336 7.21 -5.29 -10.19
CA PHE A 336 7.28 -6.55 -9.44
C PHE A 336 8.67 -6.74 -8.81
N SER A 337 9.04 -5.85 -7.89
CA SER A 337 10.34 -5.85 -7.21
C SER A 337 10.22 -5.49 -5.74
N GLY A 338 11.15 -5.99 -4.92
CA GLY A 338 11.17 -5.71 -3.49
C GLY A 338 9.85 -6.06 -2.81
N TRP A 339 9.30 -5.14 -2.05
CA TRP A 339 8.02 -5.32 -1.37
C TRP A 339 6.82 -5.31 -2.32
N ASP A 340 6.99 -4.83 -3.55
CA ASP A 340 5.96 -4.81 -4.59
C ASP A 340 5.97 -6.07 -5.47
N SER A 341 6.70 -7.13 -5.10
CA SER A 341 6.84 -8.35 -5.91
C SER A 341 5.51 -9.07 -6.21
N TYR A 342 4.46 -8.80 -5.45
CA TYR A 342 3.16 -9.47 -5.56
C TYR A 342 1.99 -8.50 -5.74
N VAL A 343 2.24 -7.23 -6.09
CA VAL A 343 1.17 -6.29 -6.43
C VAL A 343 0.41 -6.73 -7.69
N PRO A 344 -0.83 -6.27 -7.91
CA PRO A 344 -1.66 -6.78 -9.00
C PRO A 344 -1.10 -6.60 -10.41
N GLY A 345 -0.30 -5.55 -10.63
CA GLY A 345 0.24 -5.20 -11.95
C GLY A 345 1.52 -4.36 -11.84
N ASN A 346 1.96 -3.77 -12.95
CA ASN A 346 3.14 -2.92 -12.97
C ASN A 346 2.98 -1.75 -13.95
N GLY A 347 3.64 -0.63 -13.65
CA GLY A 347 3.61 0.59 -14.45
C GLY A 347 3.49 1.85 -13.60
N LEU A 348 3.09 2.95 -14.23
CA LEU A 348 2.80 4.20 -13.54
C LEU A 348 1.42 4.16 -12.93
N LEU A 349 1.34 4.11 -11.60
CA LEU A 349 0.10 4.36 -10.88
C LEU A 349 -0.11 5.86 -10.69
N ILE A 350 -1.34 6.30 -10.93
CA ILE A 350 -1.78 7.67 -10.68
C ILE A 350 -2.88 7.60 -9.63
N PHE A 351 -2.56 8.04 -8.40
CA PHE A 351 -3.54 8.16 -7.34
C PHE A 351 -4.20 9.53 -7.36
N HIS A 352 -5.51 9.54 -7.14
CA HIS A 352 -6.28 10.75 -6.88
C HIS A 352 -6.51 10.87 -5.38
N VAL A 353 -6.03 11.95 -4.80
CA VAL A 353 -6.20 12.29 -3.39
C VAL A 353 -7.11 13.49 -3.27
N ASP A 354 -8.19 13.38 -2.50
CA ASP A 354 -9.06 14.46 -2.04
C ASP A 354 -9.03 14.48 -0.51
N TYR A 355 -7.92 15.00 0.04
CA TYR A 355 -7.64 14.93 1.47
C TYR A 355 -8.68 15.68 2.30
N ASN A 356 -9.33 14.96 3.21
CA ASN A 356 -10.22 15.52 4.21
C ASN A 356 -9.81 15.09 5.62
N GLU A 357 -9.33 16.03 6.41
CA GLU A 357 -8.79 15.75 7.75
C GLU A 357 -9.79 15.03 8.66
N THR A 358 -11.09 15.36 8.56
CA THR A 358 -12.15 14.77 9.38
C THR A 358 -12.39 13.31 8.98
N ASP A 359 -12.45 13.00 7.68
CA ASP A 359 -12.67 11.65 7.19
C ASP A 359 -11.46 10.76 7.53
N TRP A 360 -10.24 11.29 7.39
CA TRP A 360 -9.00 10.60 7.80
C TRP A 360 -8.98 10.29 9.29
N HIS A 361 -9.30 11.29 10.11
CA HIS A 361 -9.29 11.14 11.57
C HIS A 361 -10.34 10.15 12.09
N ASN A 362 -11.49 10.08 11.42
CA ASN A 362 -12.59 9.20 11.80
C ASN A 362 -12.57 7.84 11.13
N ASN A 363 -11.48 7.48 10.45
CA ASN A 363 -11.35 6.22 9.71
C ASN A 363 -12.46 6.01 8.68
N LYS A 364 -12.81 7.07 7.90
CA LYS A 364 -13.91 7.09 6.92
C LYS A 364 -13.48 7.56 5.53
N VAL A 365 -12.20 7.31 5.19
CA VAL A 365 -11.55 7.85 3.99
C VAL A 365 -12.36 7.61 2.71
N ASN A 366 -12.87 6.41 2.50
CA ASN A 366 -13.57 6.05 1.28
C ASN A 366 -15.04 5.64 1.47
N ASN A 367 -15.68 6.06 2.57
CA ASN A 367 -17.07 5.71 2.84
C ASN A 367 -18.06 6.38 1.88
N MET A 368 -17.71 7.53 1.27
CA MET A 368 -18.57 8.22 0.30
C MET A 368 -18.25 7.77 -1.13
N LYS A 369 -19.14 6.99 -1.75
CA LYS A 369 -18.97 6.47 -3.12
C LYS A 369 -18.75 7.56 -4.18
N GLN A 370 -19.43 8.69 -4.06
CA GLN A 370 -19.41 9.78 -5.05
C GLN A 370 -18.19 10.70 -4.90
N GLN A 371 -17.47 10.57 -3.78
CA GLN A 371 -16.31 11.40 -3.48
C GLN A 371 -15.29 10.58 -2.69
N ARG A 372 -14.64 9.64 -3.38
CA ARG A 372 -13.54 8.86 -2.80
C ARG A 372 -12.40 9.79 -2.42
N ARG A 373 -11.90 9.65 -1.20
CA ARG A 373 -10.79 10.48 -0.71
C ARG A 373 -9.44 10.02 -1.20
N PHE A 374 -9.35 8.74 -1.52
CA PHE A 374 -8.15 8.13 -2.08
C PHE A 374 -8.54 7.01 -3.04
N SER A 375 -8.13 7.11 -4.30
CA SER A 375 -8.44 6.13 -5.33
C SER A 375 -7.38 6.11 -6.43
N ILE A 376 -7.39 5.10 -7.29
CA ILE A 376 -6.53 5.04 -8.48
C ILE A 376 -7.30 5.56 -9.69
N VAL A 377 -6.65 6.38 -10.49
CA VAL A 377 -7.11 6.75 -11.84
C VAL A 377 -6.71 5.61 -12.78
N CYS A 378 -7.56 4.58 -12.87
CA CYS A 378 -7.25 3.35 -13.61
C CYS A 378 -7.13 3.61 -15.11
N ALA A 379 -6.00 3.24 -15.71
CA ALA A 379 -5.74 3.46 -17.14
C ALA A 379 -6.79 2.80 -18.06
N ASP A 380 -7.29 1.63 -17.68
CA ASP A 380 -8.38 0.93 -18.38
C ASP A 380 -9.74 1.58 -18.17
N ASN A 381 -9.87 2.52 -17.24
CA ASN A 381 -11.11 3.17 -16.78
C ASN A 381 -12.04 2.21 -16.00
N MET A 382 -11.53 1.12 -15.45
CA MET A 382 -12.31 0.24 -14.57
C MET A 382 -12.35 0.85 -13.17
N THR A 383 -13.56 1.01 -12.65
CA THR A 383 -13.78 1.40 -11.23
C THR A 383 -14.27 0.20 -10.43
N TYR A 384 -14.24 0.31 -9.11
CA TYR A 384 -14.83 -0.71 -8.24
C TYR A 384 -16.30 -0.98 -8.61
N GLU A 385 -17.08 0.08 -8.82
CA GLU A 385 -18.49 -0.03 -9.21
C GLU A 385 -18.66 -0.67 -10.59
N GLY A 386 -17.73 -0.42 -11.52
CA GLY A 386 -17.69 -1.06 -12.83
C GLY A 386 -17.45 -2.57 -12.71
N TRP A 387 -16.47 -2.97 -11.89
CA TRP A 387 -16.22 -4.37 -11.58
C TRP A 387 -17.41 -5.01 -10.85
N GLU A 388 -17.98 -4.33 -9.87
CA GLU A 388 -19.14 -4.82 -9.11
C GLU A 388 -20.35 -5.06 -10.02
N ALA A 389 -20.55 -4.23 -11.03
CA ALA A 389 -21.61 -4.41 -12.02
C ALA A 389 -21.31 -5.54 -13.02
N ALA A 390 -20.05 -5.78 -13.33
CA ALA A 390 -19.61 -6.79 -14.30
C ALA A 390 -19.55 -8.21 -13.72
N VAL A 391 -19.22 -8.33 -12.42
CA VAL A 391 -18.99 -9.63 -11.75
C VAL A 391 -20.16 -9.96 -10.82
N PRO A 392 -20.88 -11.10 -11.04
CA PRO A 392 -21.95 -11.55 -10.14
C PRO A 392 -21.45 -11.69 -8.70
N ALA A 393 -22.29 -11.35 -7.73
CA ALA A 393 -21.92 -11.40 -6.31
C ALA A 393 -21.43 -12.77 -5.85
N SER A 394 -21.95 -13.87 -6.44
CA SER A 394 -21.50 -15.24 -6.17
C SER A 394 -20.05 -15.50 -6.58
N ASP A 395 -19.55 -14.76 -7.58
CA ASP A 395 -18.28 -15.03 -8.25
C ASP A 395 -17.16 -14.06 -7.80
N ARG A 396 -17.50 -13.01 -7.03
CA ARG A 396 -16.57 -11.96 -6.60
C ARG A 396 -15.43 -12.44 -5.70
N TYR A 397 -15.63 -13.60 -5.08
CA TYR A 397 -14.64 -14.24 -4.20
C TYR A 397 -13.90 -15.41 -4.86
N ASP A 398 -14.17 -15.68 -6.14
CA ASP A 398 -13.37 -16.61 -6.93
C ASP A 398 -12.04 -15.92 -7.27
N ASP A 399 -10.92 -16.58 -7.05
CA ASP A 399 -9.58 -16.05 -7.33
C ASP A 399 -9.40 -15.52 -8.76
N ARG A 400 -10.24 -15.97 -9.68
CA ARG A 400 -10.24 -15.54 -11.09
C ARG A 400 -11.04 -14.28 -11.36
N ASN A 401 -11.88 -13.86 -10.41
CA ASN A 401 -12.84 -12.77 -10.58
C ASN A 401 -12.74 -11.73 -9.45
N ASN A 402 -11.78 -11.85 -8.53
CA ASN A 402 -11.64 -10.89 -7.46
C ASN A 402 -11.25 -9.50 -8.01
N HIS A 403 -11.48 -8.46 -7.22
CA HIS A 403 -11.22 -7.10 -7.63
C HIS A 403 -9.73 -6.84 -7.95
N SER A 404 -8.83 -7.49 -7.22
CA SER A 404 -7.39 -7.36 -7.42
C SER A 404 -6.95 -7.70 -8.85
N ILE A 405 -7.53 -8.74 -9.47
CA ILE A 405 -7.24 -9.09 -10.87
C ILE A 405 -7.62 -7.95 -11.81
N TYR A 406 -8.77 -7.30 -11.59
CA TYR A 406 -9.19 -6.16 -12.39
C TYR A 406 -8.30 -4.93 -12.16
N MET A 407 -7.70 -4.81 -10.98
CA MET A 407 -6.74 -3.75 -10.68
C MET A 407 -5.38 -3.94 -11.35
N SER A 408 -5.11 -5.09 -11.97
CA SER A 408 -3.84 -5.37 -12.68
C SER A 408 -3.63 -4.48 -13.89
N THR A 409 -4.70 -3.95 -14.48
CA THR A 409 -4.69 -3.07 -15.65
C THR A 409 -4.87 -1.58 -15.31
N ALA A 410 -4.85 -1.25 -14.01
CA ALA A 410 -4.93 0.12 -13.54
C ALA A 410 -3.70 0.99 -13.90
N PRO A 411 -2.44 0.48 -13.92
CA PRO A 411 -1.28 1.30 -14.24
C PRO A 411 -1.22 1.73 -15.73
N TYR A 412 -0.60 2.88 -15.93
CA TYR A 412 -0.22 3.37 -17.28
C TYR A 412 1.18 2.88 -17.68
N PRO A 413 1.47 2.70 -18.99
CA PRO A 413 0.51 2.70 -20.09
C PRO A 413 -0.35 1.44 -20.09
N TYR A 414 -1.64 1.57 -20.36
CA TYR A 414 -2.51 0.42 -20.61
C TYR A 414 -2.43 0.04 -22.10
N VAL A 415 -2.20 -1.24 -22.35
CA VAL A 415 -2.15 -1.78 -23.73
C VAL A 415 -2.93 -3.08 -23.79
N ALA A 416 -4.06 -3.06 -24.45
CA ALA A 416 -4.89 -4.25 -24.72
C ALA A 416 -5.73 -4.09 -26.00
N ASP A 417 -5.95 -5.18 -26.71
CA ASP A 417 -6.85 -5.26 -27.89
C ASP A 417 -6.59 -4.19 -28.96
N GLY A 418 -5.33 -3.80 -29.15
CA GLY A 418 -4.92 -2.77 -30.11
C GLY A 418 -5.20 -1.34 -29.63
N VAL A 419 -5.62 -1.16 -28.37
CA VAL A 419 -5.81 0.14 -27.73
C VAL A 419 -4.60 0.42 -26.84
N THR A 420 -4.04 1.62 -26.98
CA THR A 420 -3.01 2.14 -26.06
C THR A 420 -3.58 3.37 -25.35
N LYS A 421 -3.49 3.39 -24.01
CA LYS A 421 -3.77 4.55 -23.19
C LYS A 421 -2.49 4.94 -22.48
N ASP A 422 -1.87 5.97 -22.96
CA ASP A 422 -0.56 6.49 -22.55
C ASP A 422 -0.65 7.96 -22.14
N ALA A 423 -1.85 8.42 -21.79
CA ALA A 423 -2.09 9.80 -21.39
C ALA A 423 -3.27 9.92 -20.42
N LEU A 424 -3.18 10.90 -19.53
CA LEU A 424 -4.26 11.39 -18.68
C LEU A 424 -4.44 12.89 -18.92
N THR A 425 -5.53 13.26 -19.55
CA THR A 425 -5.92 14.64 -19.91
C THR A 425 -7.39 14.87 -19.64
N GLU A 426 -7.91 16.07 -19.91
CA GLU A 426 -9.35 16.36 -19.80
C GLU A 426 -10.23 15.60 -20.81
N THR A 427 -9.63 15.12 -21.90
CA THR A 427 -10.35 14.50 -23.03
C THR A 427 -10.11 13.00 -23.14
N THR A 428 -9.23 12.44 -22.33
CA THR A 428 -9.01 10.98 -22.26
C THR A 428 -10.11 10.27 -21.49
N THR A 429 -10.13 8.95 -21.55
CA THR A 429 -10.98 8.10 -20.73
C THR A 429 -10.10 7.09 -20.00
N PRO A 430 -9.89 7.26 -18.68
CA PRO A 430 -10.47 8.28 -17.79
C PRO A 430 -10.00 9.70 -18.11
N ALA A 431 -10.76 10.71 -17.66
CA ALA A 431 -10.43 12.11 -17.80
C ALA A 431 -9.81 12.68 -16.49
N ALA A 432 -8.91 13.65 -16.64
CA ALA A 432 -8.30 14.36 -15.51
C ALA A 432 -9.27 15.41 -14.91
N VAL A 433 -10.35 14.92 -14.29
CA VAL A 433 -11.41 15.73 -13.66
C VAL A 433 -11.42 15.44 -12.17
N MET A 434 -11.31 16.52 -11.39
CA MET A 434 -11.21 16.46 -9.93
C MET A 434 -12.60 16.58 -9.28
N HIS A 435 -12.67 16.34 -7.97
CA HIS A 435 -13.93 16.43 -7.22
C HIS A 435 -14.33 17.88 -6.95
N ASN A 436 -13.35 18.71 -6.60
CA ASN A 436 -13.57 20.08 -6.16
C ASN A 436 -13.20 21.08 -7.27
N ASN A 437 -13.73 22.29 -7.15
CA ASN A 437 -13.30 23.40 -8.01
C ASN A 437 -11.96 23.97 -7.48
N ASN A 438 -11.05 24.27 -8.39
CA ASN A 438 -9.85 25.04 -8.09
C ASN A 438 -10.16 26.55 -7.96
N ALA A 439 -9.14 27.37 -7.75
CA ALA A 439 -9.28 28.82 -7.60
C ALA A 439 -9.90 29.52 -8.82
N SER A 440 -9.85 28.91 -10.01
CA SER A 440 -10.50 29.42 -11.22
C SER A 440 -11.97 28.99 -11.38
N GLY A 441 -12.49 28.18 -10.45
CA GLY A 441 -13.85 27.63 -10.51
C GLY A 441 -13.97 26.40 -11.41
N SER A 442 -12.86 25.75 -11.79
CA SER A 442 -12.84 24.58 -12.67
C SER A 442 -12.53 23.31 -11.88
N ARG A 443 -13.16 22.20 -12.27
CA ARG A 443 -12.81 20.84 -11.84
C ARG A 443 -11.79 20.17 -12.75
N SER A 444 -11.48 20.75 -13.91
CA SER A 444 -10.43 20.22 -14.79
C SER A 444 -9.07 20.44 -14.14
N LEU A 445 -8.23 19.41 -14.16
CA LEU A 445 -6.84 19.52 -13.68
C LEU A 445 -6.05 20.52 -14.53
N SER A 446 -6.31 20.58 -15.85
CA SER A 446 -5.63 21.46 -16.84
C SER A 446 -4.11 21.31 -16.86
N LYS A 447 -3.62 20.14 -16.47
CA LYS A 447 -2.20 19.77 -16.39
C LYS A 447 -2.04 18.37 -16.99
N PRO A 448 -2.00 18.25 -18.32
CA PRO A 448 -1.98 16.96 -19.01
C PRO A 448 -0.68 16.18 -18.70
N ILE A 449 -0.85 14.88 -18.55
CA ILE A 449 0.23 13.89 -18.47
C ILE A 449 0.13 13.07 -19.77
N THR A 450 1.18 13.05 -20.57
CA THR A 450 1.16 12.44 -21.90
C THR A 450 2.43 11.65 -22.18
N ASN A 451 2.44 10.87 -23.27
CA ASN A 451 3.60 10.09 -23.68
C ASN A 451 4.11 9.16 -22.55
N ILE A 452 3.20 8.59 -21.76
CA ILE A 452 3.54 7.66 -20.71
C ILE A 452 4.04 6.36 -21.35
N ARG A 453 5.26 5.97 -21.06
CA ARG A 453 5.88 4.76 -21.58
C ARG A 453 6.66 4.02 -20.51
N MET A 454 6.72 2.74 -20.64
CA MET A 454 7.51 1.85 -19.79
C MET A 454 8.58 1.15 -20.64
N SER A 455 9.82 1.16 -20.20
CA SER A 455 10.91 0.41 -20.83
C SER A 455 10.81 -1.08 -20.48
N GLU A 456 11.60 -1.93 -21.15
CA GLU A 456 11.72 -3.35 -20.83
C GLU A 456 12.23 -3.58 -19.40
N ASP A 457 13.03 -2.66 -18.86
CA ASP A 457 13.55 -2.69 -17.50
C ASP A 457 12.57 -2.10 -16.46
N GLY A 458 11.32 -1.77 -16.85
CA GLY A 458 10.29 -1.23 -15.94
C GLY A 458 10.47 0.24 -15.58
N LEU A 459 11.34 0.98 -16.27
CA LEU A 459 11.49 2.41 -16.07
C LEU A 459 10.36 3.18 -16.76
N ILE A 460 9.78 4.14 -16.06
CA ILE A 460 8.69 4.96 -16.58
C ILE A 460 9.24 6.29 -17.09
N SER A 461 8.72 6.75 -18.22
CA SER A 461 8.94 8.11 -18.71
C SER A 461 7.62 8.71 -19.17
N PHE A 462 7.43 10.00 -18.95
CA PHE A 462 6.23 10.75 -19.37
C PHE A 462 6.52 12.24 -19.54
N ASP A 463 5.61 12.93 -20.24
CA ASP A 463 5.64 14.38 -20.39
C ASP A 463 4.49 15.02 -19.58
N PHE A 464 4.85 15.96 -18.70
CA PHE A 464 3.91 16.80 -17.97
C PHE A 464 3.79 18.15 -18.67
N MET A 465 2.54 18.58 -18.98
CA MET A 465 2.21 19.82 -19.68
C MET A 465 2.99 20.00 -21.01
N GLY A 466 3.17 18.89 -21.76
CA GLY A 466 3.88 18.85 -23.03
C GLY A 466 5.37 18.62 -22.94
N GLY A 467 5.91 18.49 -21.73
CA GLY A 467 7.34 18.21 -21.51
C GLY A 467 8.26 19.43 -21.68
N THR A 468 9.54 19.22 -21.38
CA THR A 468 10.57 20.22 -21.69
C THR A 468 10.97 20.11 -23.15
N GLU A 469 10.87 21.19 -23.90
CA GLU A 469 11.48 21.29 -25.22
C GLU A 469 13.02 21.15 -25.09
N THR A 470 13.51 19.93 -25.05
CA THR A 470 14.94 19.73 -25.34
C THR A 470 15.08 19.82 -26.85
N GLY A 471 15.77 20.83 -27.35
CA GLY A 471 15.91 21.13 -28.79
C GLY A 471 16.55 20.01 -29.65
N ILE A 472 16.58 18.78 -29.12
CA ILE A 472 16.99 17.55 -29.80
C ILE A 472 15.84 16.52 -29.81
N GLY A 473 14.91 16.52 -28.85
CA GLY A 473 13.81 15.54 -28.73
C GLY A 473 12.65 15.79 -29.71
N SER A 474 12.34 17.04 -30.03
CA SER A 474 11.27 17.39 -30.97
C SER A 474 11.58 17.07 -32.45
N ILE A 475 12.86 16.84 -32.78
CA ILE A 475 13.29 16.47 -34.13
C ILE A 475 13.04 14.97 -34.42
N LEU A 476 12.94 14.13 -33.40
CA LEU A 476 12.72 12.68 -33.58
C LEU A 476 11.26 12.29 -33.77
N ALA A 477 10.29 13.11 -33.34
CA ALA A 477 8.85 12.81 -33.46
C ALA A 477 8.20 13.40 -34.75
N SER A 478 8.83 14.35 -35.43
CA SER A 478 8.30 14.94 -36.67
C SER A 478 9.24 14.72 -37.85
N LYS A 479 8.94 13.74 -38.66
CA LYS A 479 9.55 13.41 -39.97
C LYS A 479 10.98 12.86 -39.89
N GLN A 480 11.17 11.63 -40.32
CA GLN A 480 12.46 11.14 -40.82
C GLN A 480 13.05 12.20 -41.75
N SER A 481 13.94 13.05 -41.26
CA SER A 481 14.69 13.96 -42.11
C SER A 481 15.79 13.13 -42.78
N THR A 482 15.50 12.66 -43.97
CA THR A 482 16.48 12.01 -44.85
C THR A 482 17.53 13.02 -45.31
N GLY A 483 18.44 13.43 -44.46
CA GLY A 483 19.47 14.40 -44.80
C GLY A 483 20.64 14.45 -43.83
N TYR A 484 21.80 14.95 -44.31
CA TYR A 484 22.94 15.18 -43.43
C TYR A 484 22.77 16.49 -42.69
N HIS A 485 23.15 16.52 -41.42
CA HIS A 485 23.20 17.73 -40.60
C HIS A 485 24.60 17.89 -40.03
N ASN A 486 25.11 19.13 -39.97
CA ASN A 486 26.37 19.43 -39.30
C ASN A 486 26.19 19.34 -37.77
N LEU A 487 27.28 19.52 -37.01
CA LEU A 487 27.23 19.46 -35.53
C LEU A 487 26.47 20.64 -34.88
N GLN A 488 26.11 21.66 -35.67
CA GLN A 488 25.27 22.79 -35.27
C GLN A 488 23.78 22.54 -35.63
N GLY A 489 23.45 21.37 -36.19
CA GLY A 489 22.07 21.00 -36.54
C GLY A 489 21.56 21.56 -37.88
N GLN A 490 22.41 22.22 -38.67
CA GLN A 490 22.04 22.77 -39.97
C GLN A 490 22.06 21.65 -41.04
N ARG A 491 21.01 21.55 -41.85
CA ARG A 491 20.94 20.62 -42.97
C ARG A 491 21.94 20.90 -44.05
N ILE A 492 22.67 19.88 -44.48
CA ILE A 492 23.71 19.95 -45.53
C ILE A 492 23.23 19.11 -46.71
N GLU A 493 23.05 19.76 -47.88
CA GLU A 493 22.58 19.08 -49.07
C GLU A 493 23.70 18.28 -49.79
N ALA A 494 24.94 18.74 -49.69
CA ALA A 494 26.10 18.05 -50.27
C ALA A 494 27.22 18.02 -49.23
N PRO A 495 27.29 16.99 -48.36
CA PRO A 495 28.29 16.93 -47.29
C PRO A 495 29.67 16.61 -47.87
N GLY A 496 30.64 17.47 -47.59
CA GLY A 496 32.08 17.23 -47.84
C GLY A 496 32.68 16.29 -46.79
N LYS A 497 34.01 16.15 -46.80
CA LYS A 497 34.74 15.40 -45.75
C LYS A 497 34.46 16.02 -44.38
N GLY A 498 34.01 15.20 -43.41
CA GLY A 498 33.70 15.71 -42.08
C GLY A 498 32.83 14.81 -41.26
N ILE A 499 32.39 15.29 -40.10
CA ILE A 499 31.49 14.61 -39.19
C ILE A 499 30.10 15.24 -39.32
N TYR A 500 29.08 14.37 -39.54
CA TYR A 500 27.69 14.75 -39.72
C TYR A 500 26.79 13.87 -38.89
N ILE A 501 25.53 14.29 -38.71
CA ILE A 501 24.43 13.47 -38.19
C ILE A 501 23.51 13.14 -39.36
N LYS A 502 23.25 11.85 -39.57
CA LYS A 502 22.27 11.35 -40.54
C LYS A 502 21.41 10.32 -39.86
N ASP A 503 20.07 10.50 -39.94
CA ASP A 503 19.07 9.60 -39.33
C ASP A 503 19.40 9.34 -37.83
N GLY A 504 19.74 10.40 -37.09
CA GLY A 504 20.09 10.36 -35.66
C GLY A 504 21.44 9.69 -35.34
N LYS A 505 22.23 9.28 -36.35
CA LYS A 505 23.51 8.60 -36.15
C LYS A 505 24.67 9.46 -36.63
N LYS A 506 25.79 9.40 -35.87
CA LYS A 506 27.06 10.03 -36.28
C LYS A 506 27.61 9.32 -37.53
N VAL A 507 27.86 10.10 -38.60
CA VAL A 507 28.45 9.62 -39.86
C VAL A 507 29.71 10.39 -40.12
N ILE A 508 30.79 9.69 -40.49
CA ILE A 508 32.07 10.31 -40.90
C ILE A 508 32.22 10.12 -42.40
N ILE A 509 32.28 11.22 -43.16
CA ILE A 509 32.58 11.19 -44.60
C ILE A 509 34.08 11.49 -44.74
N LYS A 510 34.79 10.50 -45.32
CA LYS A 510 36.23 10.54 -45.52
C LYS A 510 36.63 11.23 -46.82
#